data_6d6026ce3aff30065446d8ec2bbb8f97
#
_entry.id   6d6026ce3aff30065446d8ec2bbb8f97
#
_cell.length_a   1.000
_cell.length_b   1.000
_cell.length_c   1.000
_cell.angle_alpha   90.00
_cell.angle_beta   90.00
_cell.angle_gamma   90.00
#
_symmetry.space_group_name_H-M   'P 1'
#
loop_
_entity.id
_entity.type
_entity.pdbx_description
1 polymer ?
#
loop_
_entity_poly.entity_id
_entity_poly.type
_entity_poly.pdbx_seq_one_letter_code
_entity_poly.pdbx_strand_id
1 'polypeptide(L)'
;MIKHSNKKASYIFRLLMSVFTLILIILFFFIMSIVSRIQGTARIVNYSGLVRGCTQRIIKFEDDGQPQDELIGEVTSYIDGLRNGSDSLYLIRINDEAFQNKMQELETYFEDLKQEIQLVREKGYEN
;
A
#
# COMPACT_ATOMS: atom_id res chain seq x y z
N MET A 1 -15.61 -15.85 -62.99
CA MET A 1 -15.30 -14.52 -62.43
C MET A 1 -15.49 -14.40 -60.89
N ILE A 2 -15.76 -15.47 -60.16
CA ILE A 2 -16.11 -15.46 -58.71
C ILE A 2 -14.86 -15.75 -57.81
N LYS A 3 -13.77 -16.29 -58.36
CA LYS A 3 -12.62 -16.80 -57.57
C LYS A 3 -11.67 -15.72 -57.06
N HIS A 4 -11.69 -14.49 -57.60
CA HIS A 4 -10.81 -13.37 -57.15
C HIS A 4 -11.39 -12.56 -56.00
N SER A 5 -12.73 -12.56 -55.84
CA SER A 5 -13.43 -11.86 -54.74
C SER A 5 -13.17 -12.51 -53.37
N ASN A 6 -13.13 -13.85 -53.31
CA ASN A 6 -12.94 -14.60 -52.09
C ASN A 6 -11.53 -14.42 -51.44
N LYS A 7 -10.48 -14.20 -52.27
CA LYS A 7 -9.13 -13.97 -51.75
C LYS A 7 -9.00 -12.61 -51.06
N LYS A 8 -9.60 -11.56 -51.60
CA LYS A 8 -9.61 -10.21 -50.99
C LYS A 8 -10.43 -10.21 -49.71
N ALA A 9 -11.58 -10.85 -49.67
CA ALA A 9 -12.40 -10.97 -48.47
C ALA A 9 -11.69 -11.74 -47.36
N SER A 10 -10.99 -12.85 -47.69
CA SER A 10 -10.19 -13.62 -46.73
C SER A 10 -9.01 -12.83 -46.18
N TYR A 11 -8.36 -12.00 -47.00
CA TYR A 11 -7.27 -11.15 -46.56
C TYR A 11 -7.76 -10.06 -45.61
N ILE A 12 -8.83 -9.37 -45.93
CA ILE A 12 -9.45 -8.35 -45.09
C ILE A 12 -9.89 -8.95 -43.75
N PHE A 13 -10.51 -10.14 -43.77
CA PHE A 13 -10.92 -10.83 -42.56
C PHE A 13 -9.71 -11.17 -41.65
N ARG A 14 -8.63 -11.69 -42.19
CA ARG A 14 -7.40 -11.98 -41.45
C ARG A 14 -6.77 -10.71 -40.86
N LEU A 15 -6.74 -9.62 -41.64
CA LEU A 15 -6.25 -8.33 -41.15
C LEU A 15 -7.11 -7.82 -39.99
N LEU A 16 -8.42 -7.87 -40.12
CA LEU A 16 -9.37 -7.45 -39.07
C LEU A 16 -9.20 -8.27 -37.79
N MET A 17 -9.07 -9.59 -37.91
CA MET A 17 -8.80 -10.47 -36.78
C MET A 17 -7.45 -10.17 -36.12
N SER A 18 -6.40 -9.89 -36.90
CA SER A 18 -5.09 -9.52 -36.37
C SER A 18 -5.13 -8.19 -35.60
N VAL A 19 -5.82 -7.19 -36.15
CA VAL A 19 -6.00 -5.89 -35.45
C VAL A 19 -6.80 -6.06 -34.16
N PHE A 20 -7.87 -6.85 -34.21
CA PHE A 20 -8.70 -7.13 -33.03
C PHE A 20 -7.89 -7.83 -31.93
N THR A 21 -7.07 -8.84 -32.29
CA THR A 21 -6.19 -9.52 -31.34
C THR A 21 -5.19 -8.57 -30.72
N LEU A 22 -4.60 -7.66 -31.51
CA LEU A 22 -3.67 -6.65 -31.01
C LEU A 22 -4.34 -5.72 -29.98
N ILE A 23 -5.57 -5.27 -30.27
CA ILE A 23 -6.35 -4.44 -29.36
C ILE A 23 -6.62 -5.17 -28.04
N LEU A 24 -6.98 -6.46 -28.08
CA LEU A 24 -7.20 -7.25 -26.87
C LEU A 24 -5.92 -7.38 -26.01
N ILE A 25 -4.76 -7.56 -26.64
CA ILE A 25 -3.48 -7.62 -25.93
C ILE A 25 -3.18 -6.28 -25.24
N ILE A 26 -3.37 -5.17 -25.93
CA ILE A 26 -3.17 -3.82 -25.36
C ILE A 26 -4.12 -3.60 -24.18
N LEU A 27 -5.40 -3.94 -24.32
CA LEU A 27 -6.39 -3.82 -23.25
C LEU A 27 -6.03 -4.69 -22.05
N PHE A 28 -5.53 -5.90 -22.26
CA PHE A 28 -5.08 -6.79 -21.20
C PHE A 28 -3.96 -6.14 -20.36
N PHE A 29 -2.92 -5.61 -21.01
CA PHE A 29 -1.84 -4.93 -20.30
C PHE A 29 -2.32 -3.66 -19.59
N PHE A 30 -3.26 -2.92 -20.18
CA PHE A 30 -3.85 -1.74 -19.56
C PHE A 30 -4.63 -2.10 -18.28
N ILE A 31 -5.46 -3.13 -18.33
CA ILE A 31 -6.20 -3.63 -17.15
C ILE A 31 -5.23 -4.10 -16.07
N MET A 32 -4.21 -4.88 -16.42
CA MET A 32 -3.20 -5.34 -15.46
C MET A 32 -2.47 -4.17 -14.77
N SER A 33 -2.18 -3.10 -15.50
CA SER A 33 -1.57 -1.88 -14.94
C SER A 33 -2.49 -1.19 -13.94
N ILE A 34 -3.78 -1.09 -14.23
CA ILE A 34 -4.76 -0.50 -13.30
C ILE A 34 -4.91 -1.35 -12.04
N VAL A 35 -5.04 -2.67 -12.19
CA VAL A 35 -5.18 -3.60 -11.05
C VAL A 35 -3.97 -3.52 -10.12
N SER A 36 -2.77 -3.45 -10.66
CA SER A 36 -1.53 -3.29 -9.87
C SER A 36 -1.52 -2.01 -9.03
N ARG A 37 -2.00 -0.89 -9.60
CA ARG A 37 -2.12 0.39 -8.87
C ARG A 37 -3.14 0.32 -7.73
N ILE A 38 -4.28 -0.32 -7.96
CA ILE A 38 -5.33 -0.47 -6.94
C ILE A 38 -4.82 -1.32 -5.77
N GLN A 39 -4.11 -2.40 -6.04
CA GLN A 39 -3.55 -3.26 -4.99
C GLN A 39 -2.53 -2.51 -4.11
N GLY A 40 -1.68 -1.66 -4.70
CA GLY A 40 -0.75 -0.82 -3.94
C GLY A 40 -1.47 0.15 -3.00
N THR A 41 -2.51 0.82 -3.47
CA THR A 41 -3.32 1.76 -2.67
C THR A 41 -4.07 1.03 -1.55
N ALA A 42 -4.66 -0.13 -1.82
CA ALA A 42 -5.36 -0.92 -0.80
C ALA A 42 -4.44 -1.35 0.35
N ARG A 43 -3.19 -1.71 0.07
CA ARG A 43 -2.20 -2.04 1.10
C ARG A 43 -1.85 -0.84 1.97
N ILE A 44 -1.65 0.33 1.38
CA ILE A 44 -1.38 1.57 2.13
C ILE A 44 -2.52 1.88 3.08
N VAL A 45 -3.76 1.79 2.64
CA VAL A 45 -4.95 1.98 3.49
C VAL A 45 -4.99 0.96 4.62
N ASN A 46 -4.70 -0.32 4.33
CA ASN A 46 -4.68 -1.38 5.32
C ASN A 46 -3.61 -1.13 6.40
N TYR A 47 -2.36 -0.85 6.02
CA TYR A 47 -1.29 -0.59 6.98
C TYR A 47 -1.51 0.71 7.75
N SER A 48 -2.09 1.75 7.16
CA SER A 48 -2.51 2.96 7.88
C SER A 48 -3.56 2.63 8.95
N GLY A 49 -4.49 1.73 8.64
CA GLY A 49 -5.46 1.21 9.61
C GLY A 49 -4.82 0.40 10.74
N LEU A 50 -3.81 -0.43 10.42
CA LEU A 50 -3.03 -1.19 11.41
C LEU A 50 -2.25 -0.26 12.33
N VAL A 51 -1.56 0.76 11.79
CA VAL A 51 -0.86 1.77 12.61
C VAL A 51 -1.81 2.38 13.63
N ARG A 52 -2.98 2.85 13.18
CA ARG A 52 -3.98 3.44 14.07
C ARG A 52 -4.48 2.44 15.13
N GLY A 53 -4.86 1.24 14.71
CA GLY A 53 -5.41 0.22 15.62
C GLY A 53 -4.39 -0.29 16.63
N CYS A 54 -3.15 -0.53 16.19
CA CYS A 54 -2.07 -0.99 17.06
C CYS A 54 -1.62 0.10 18.03
N THR A 55 -1.57 1.37 17.60
CA THR A 55 -1.27 2.50 18.50
C THR A 55 -2.29 2.62 19.62
N GLN A 56 -3.58 2.48 19.31
CA GLN A 56 -4.63 2.48 20.35
C GLN A 56 -4.50 1.30 21.32
N ARG A 57 -4.10 0.12 20.83
CA ARG A 57 -3.82 -1.05 21.68
C ARG A 57 -2.61 -0.83 22.58
N ILE A 58 -1.52 -0.27 22.04
CA ILE A 58 -0.33 0.07 22.83
C ILE A 58 -0.73 0.96 24.00
N ILE A 59 -1.40 2.08 23.74
CA ILE A 59 -1.83 3.02 24.77
C ILE A 59 -2.65 2.33 25.84
N LYS A 60 -3.64 1.51 25.43
CA LYS A 60 -4.51 0.82 26.39
C LYS A 60 -3.75 -0.18 27.27
N PHE A 61 -2.86 -0.98 26.69
CA PHE A 61 -2.12 -1.97 27.47
C PHE A 61 -1.03 -1.34 28.33
N GLU A 62 -0.40 -0.28 27.86
CA GLU A 62 0.56 0.50 28.68
C GLU A 62 -0.15 1.17 29.87
N ASP A 63 -1.36 1.69 29.69
CA ASP A 63 -2.19 2.24 30.75
C ASP A 63 -2.58 1.17 31.79
N ASP A 64 -2.80 -0.06 31.33
CA ASP A 64 -3.04 -1.24 32.20
C ASP A 64 -1.75 -1.84 32.81
N GLY A 65 -0.59 -1.18 32.64
CA GLY A 65 0.70 -1.65 33.15
C GLY A 65 1.27 -2.86 32.43
N GLN A 66 0.86 -3.10 31.17
CA GLN A 66 1.29 -4.23 30.35
C GLN A 66 2.20 -3.73 29.19
N PRO A 67 3.53 -3.82 29.32
CA PRO A 67 4.46 -3.35 28.29
C PRO A 67 4.25 -4.04 26.93
N GLN A 68 4.28 -3.25 25.82
CA GLN A 68 3.99 -3.71 24.46
C GLN A 68 5.14 -3.42 23.49
N ASP A 69 6.38 -3.79 23.87
CA ASP A 69 7.58 -3.49 23.06
C ASP A 69 7.56 -4.12 21.67
N GLU A 70 7.04 -5.34 21.55
CA GLU A 70 6.88 -6.02 20.25
C GLU A 70 5.94 -5.24 19.33
N LEU A 71 4.77 -4.85 19.84
CA LEU A 71 3.78 -4.09 19.09
C LEU A 71 4.27 -2.68 18.70
N ILE A 72 5.07 -2.04 19.58
CA ILE A 72 5.74 -0.77 19.28
C ILE A 72 6.72 -0.95 18.12
N GLY A 73 7.50 -2.05 18.10
CA GLY A 73 8.40 -2.40 17.01
C GLY A 73 7.67 -2.63 15.68
N GLU A 74 6.53 -3.33 15.72
CA GLU A 74 5.69 -3.55 14.54
C GLU A 74 5.16 -2.23 13.97
N VAL A 75 4.59 -1.36 14.80
CA VAL A 75 4.06 -0.06 14.36
C VAL A 75 5.16 0.81 13.79
N THR A 76 6.34 0.82 14.38
CA THR A 76 7.52 1.51 13.83
C THR A 76 7.84 1.02 12.42
N SER A 77 7.85 -0.31 12.22
CA SER A 77 8.10 -0.91 10.92
C SER A 77 7.01 -0.56 9.89
N TYR A 78 5.75 -0.49 10.30
CA TYR A 78 4.65 -0.09 9.42
C TYR A 78 4.75 1.38 8.99
N ILE A 79 5.07 2.28 9.91
CA ILE A 79 5.26 3.72 9.61
C ILE A 79 6.42 3.91 8.65
N ASP A 80 7.56 3.25 8.91
CA ASP A 80 8.72 3.29 8.02
C ASP A 80 8.39 2.75 6.63
N GLY A 81 7.72 1.59 6.55
CA GLY A 81 7.27 0.99 5.30
C GLY A 81 6.30 1.86 4.51
N LEU A 82 5.39 2.55 5.18
CA LEU A 82 4.46 3.51 4.54
C LEU A 82 5.20 4.73 3.99
N ARG A 83 6.21 5.23 4.69
CA ARG A 83 6.99 6.41 4.30
C ARG A 83 7.99 6.11 3.20
N ASN A 84 8.77 5.05 3.36
CA ASN A 84 9.95 4.76 2.53
C ASN A 84 9.70 3.64 1.50
N GLY A 85 8.60 2.92 1.62
CA GLY A 85 8.37 1.66 0.93
C GLY A 85 8.99 0.49 1.70
N SER A 86 8.48 -0.71 1.45
CA SER A 86 9.01 -1.94 2.07
C SER A 86 8.69 -3.15 1.19
N ASP A 87 9.73 -3.88 0.80
CA ASP A 87 9.57 -5.11 0.02
C ASP A 87 8.89 -6.21 0.85
N SER A 88 9.22 -6.31 2.13
CA SER A 88 8.65 -7.30 3.04
C SER A 88 7.15 -7.09 3.29
N LEU A 89 6.70 -5.83 3.29
CA LEU A 89 5.30 -5.46 3.45
C LEU A 89 4.61 -5.24 2.09
N TYR A 90 5.34 -5.39 0.98
CA TYR A 90 4.88 -5.09 -0.38
C TYR A 90 4.30 -3.67 -0.50
N LEU A 91 4.93 -2.70 0.18
CA LEU A 91 4.57 -1.30 0.13
C LEU A 91 5.46 -0.56 -0.85
N ILE A 92 4.84 0.23 -1.71
CA ILE A 92 5.53 1.10 -2.66
C ILE A 92 5.58 2.50 -2.06
N ARG A 93 6.76 3.13 -2.11
CA ARG A 93 6.90 4.53 -1.69
C ARG A 93 6.03 5.43 -2.56
N ILE A 94 5.20 6.25 -1.92
CA ILE A 94 4.44 7.33 -2.56
C ILE A 94 5.30 8.60 -2.53
N ASN A 95 5.58 9.17 -3.70
CA ASN A 95 6.39 10.40 -3.82
C ASN A 95 5.55 11.68 -3.80
N ASP A 96 4.28 11.60 -3.39
CA ASP A 96 3.44 12.77 -3.17
C ASP A 96 3.91 13.54 -1.95
N GLU A 97 4.16 14.85 -2.11
CA GLU A 97 4.71 15.70 -1.06
C GLU A 97 3.77 15.83 0.14
N ALA A 98 2.47 15.98 -0.10
CA ALA A 98 1.48 16.07 0.97
C ALA A 98 1.42 14.77 1.79
N PHE A 99 1.50 13.61 1.11
CA PHE A 99 1.57 12.33 1.77
C PHE A 99 2.85 12.18 2.61
N GLN A 100 4.02 12.53 2.06
CA GLN A 100 5.30 12.44 2.76
C GLN A 100 5.35 13.35 4.00
N ASN A 101 4.80 14.56 3.90
CA ASN A 101 4.71 15.48 5.03
C ASN A 101 3.82 14.91 6.15
N LYS A 102 2.69 14.28 5.80
CA LYS A 102 1.81 13.63 6.78
C LYS A 102 2.46 12.38 7.40
N MET A 103 3.21 11.63 6.65
CA MET A 103 3.96 10.47 7.19
C MET A 103 5.07 10.92 8.13
N GLN A 104 5.76 12.02 7.86
CA GLN A 104 6.75 12.59 8.75
C GLN A 104 6.13 13.11 10.06
N GLU A 105 4.99 13.78 9.96
CA GLU A 105 4.22 14.22 11.13
C GLU A 105 3.79 13.02 12.00
N LEU A 106 3.28 11.96 11.38
CA LEU A 106 2.88 10.73 12.07
C LEU A 106 4.06 10.04 12.77
N GLU A 107 5.21 9.97 12.11
CA GLU A 107 6.44 9.40 12.68
C GLU A 107 6.87 10.20 13.92
N THR A 108 6.86 11.53 13.85
CA THR A 108 7.18 12.41 14.98
C THR A 108 6.23 12.16 16.16
N TYR A 109 4.92 12.13 15.92
CA TYR A 109 3.95 11.84 16.98
C TYR A 109 4.11 10.45 17.59
N PHE A 110 4.50 9.46 16.80
CA PHE A 110 4.74 8.13 17.34
C PHE A 110 6.04 8.04 18.16
N GLU A 111 7.09 8.78 17.78
CA GLU A 111 8.30 8.91 18.58
C GLU A 111 8.03 9.62 19.92
N ASP A 112 7.25 10.70 19.91
CA ASP A 112 6.82 11.40 21.13
C ASP A 112 6.02 10.45 22.04
N LEU A 113 5.10 9.66 21.50
CA LEU A 113 4.34 8.65 22.25
C LEU A 113 5.27 7.61 22.89
N LYS A 114 6.30 7.13 22.19
CA LYS A 114 7.28 6.19 22.76
C LYS A 114 8.05 6.80 23.94
N GLN A 115 8.42 8.07 23.86
CA GLN A 115 9.04 8.78 24.95
C GLN A 115 8.11 8.92 26.16
N GLU A 116 6.85 9.26 25.95
CA GLU A 116 5.83 9.33 27.01
C GLU A 116 5.65 7.97 27.68
N ILE A 117 5.57 6.89 26.94
CA ILE A 117 5.48 5.52 27.46
C ILE A 117 6.68 5.20 28.36
N GLN A 118 7.89 5.55 27.94
CA GLN A 118 9.08 5.33 28.75
C GLN A 118 9.06 6.14 30.05
N LEU A 119 8.62 7.39 30.00
CA LEU A 119 8.49 8.23 31.20
C LEU A 119 7.44 7.68 32.18
N VAL A 120 6.33 7.16 31.67
CA VAL A 120 5.29 6.51 32.51
C VAL A 120 5.85 5.24 33.17
N ARG A 121 6.58 4.41 32.42
CA ARG A 121 7.20 3.20 32.97
C ARG A 121 8.26 3.49 34.04
N GLU A 122 9.04 4.58 33.86
CA GLU A 122 10.08 5.00 34.85
C GLU A 122 9.49 5.59 36.14
N LYS A 123 8.38 6.34 36.00
CA LYS A 123 7.70 6.95 37.18
C LYS A 123 6.82 5.95 37.93
N GLY A 124 6.58 4.78 37.37
CA GLY A 124 5.57 3.82 37.82
C GLY A 124 4.17 4.23 37.37
N TYR A 125 3.28 3.23 37.26
CA TYR A 125 1.86 3.44 36.92
C TYR A 125 1.08 3.92 38.17
N GLU A 126 1.63 4.88 38.92
CA GLU A 126 0.92 5.42 40.07
C GLU A 126 -0.25 6.32 39.62
N ASN A 127 -1.44 5.91 40.00
CA ASN A 127 -2.66 6.71 39.97
C ASN A 127 -2.59 7.88 40.98
#